data_d8afced526c0677a25819c20873cfabb
#
_entry.id   d8afced526c0677a25819c20873cfabb
#
_cell.length_a   1.000
_cell.length_b   1.000
_cell.length_c   1.000
_cell.angle_alpha   90.00
_cell.angle_beta   90.00
_cell.angle_gamma   90.00
#
_symmetry.space_group_name_H-M   'P 1'
#
loop_
_entity.id
_entity.type
_entity.pdbx_description
1 polymer ?
#
loop_
_entity_poly.entity_id
_entity_poly.type
_entity_poly.pdbx_seq_one_letter_code
_entity_poly.pdbx_strand_id
1 'polypeptide(L)'
;MNSASLEASHRFNRLTASLRGTLSKEDYDDVALIGGGIANNDDRDLTERSFTGRLAYAFRPGVQGFVEASGNERDFVLALDDNGLRNGSSGYQLLAGISLAVSGKLDGEIAAGFARQKPDETSLEDVSGLILNGSLEWRATPLTTVRLEATSDVNETTSSNSAGSIERTVELSLEHQLRRNLVAGVSLGYAHERFSGSGQVDETYSLGLSGAYSLTRWLALTADYDHSREVSSVPASDYRENEFRVGVRLRR
;
A
#
# COMPACT_ATOMS: atom_id res chain seq x y z
N MET A 1 -14.93 2.00 7.71
CA MET A 1 -14.79 1.30 6.41
C MET A 1 -15.47 -0.06 6.46
N ASN A 2 -16.35 -0.37 5.50
CA ASN A 2 -17.05 -1.65 5.33
C ASN A 2 -16.82 -2.14 3.90
N SER A 3 -16.43 -3.42 3.71
CA SER A 3 -16.22 -3.96 2.38
C SER A 3 -16.83 -5.35 2.23
N ALA A 4 -17.29 -5.65 1.01
CA ALA A 4 -17.75 -6.96 0.60
C ALA A 4 -17.12 -7.31 -0.75
N SER A 5 -16.63 -8.54 -0.89
CA SER A 5 -16.05 -9.02 -2.15
C SER A 5 -16.58 -10.39 -2.52
N LEU A 6 -16.71 -10.63 -3.82
CA LEU A 6 -17.03 -11.91 -4.41
C LEU A 6 -15.95 -12.28 -5.42
N GLU A 7 -15.42 -13.48 -5.33
CA GLU A 7 -14.43 -13.99 -6.27
C GLU A 7 -14.89 -15.33 -6.85
N ALA A 8 -14.68 -15.47 -8.15
CA ALA A 8 -14.84 -16.74 -8.86
C ALA A 8 -13.54 -17.06 -9.61
N SER A 9 -13.06 -18.28 -9.49
CA SER A 9 -11.87 -18.73 -10.22
C SER A 9 -12.08 -20.10 -10.84
N HIS A 10 -11.46 -20.30 -12.01
CA HIS A 10 -11.48 -21.60 -12.69
C HIS A 10 -10.10 -21.91 -13.28
N ARG A 11 -9.67 -23.16 -13.11
CA ARG A 11 -8.38 -23.64 -13.60
C ARG A 11 -8.57 -24.58 -14.79
N PHE A 12 -7.96 -24.21 -15.91
CA PHE A 12 -7.89 -25.02 -17.14
C PHE A 12 -6.46 -25.54 -17.32
N ASN A 13 -6.15 -26.70 -16.77
CA ASN A 13 -4.80 -27.28 -16.80
C ASN A 13 -3.73 -26.33 -16.18
N ARG A 14 -2.97 -25.61 -17.03
CA ARG A 14 -1.93 -24.64 -16.62
C ARG A 14 -2.41 -23.21 -16.56
N LEU A 15 -3.58 -22.90 -17.11
CA LEU A 15 -4.17 -21.58 -17.12
C LEU A 15 -5.19 -21.48 -15.99
N THR A 16 -5.11 -20.43 -15.19
CA THR A 16 -6.10 -20.06 -14.19
C THR A 16 -6.69 -18.71 -14.57
N ALA A 17 -8.01 -18.63 -14.62
CA ALA A 17 -8.74 -17.37 -14.79
C ALA A 17 -9.49 -17.06 -13.50
N SER A 18 -9.43 -15.84 -13.01
CA SER A 18 -10.20 -15.38 -11.87
C SER A 18 -10.83 -14.02 -12.15
N LEU A 19 -12.00 -13.83 -11.53
CA LEU A 19 -12.76 -12.59 -11.57
C LEU A 19 -13.14 -12.24 -10.13
N ARG A 20 -12.94 -10.99 -9.74
CA ARG A 20 -13.28 -10.47 -8.42
C ARG A 20 -14.07 -9.16 -8.58
N GLY A 21 -15.18 -9.06 -7.87
CA GLY A 21 -15.91 -7.80 -7.68
C GLY A 21 -15.80 -7.39 -6.22
N THR A 22 -15.55 -6.12 -5.94
CA THR A 22 -15.49 -5.55 -4.59
C THR A 22 -16.36 -4.32 -4.50
N LEU A 23 -17.09 -4.19 -3.40
CA LEU A 23 -17.82 -3.01 -3.00
C LEU A 23 -17.27 -2.57 -1.64
N SER A 24 -16.79 -1.34 -1.57
CA SER A 24 -16.27 -0.74 -0.34
C SER A 24 -17.03 0.53 -0.03
N LYS A 25 -17.33 0.76 1.23
CA LYS A 25 -17.90 2.00 1.74
C LYS A 25 -16.99 2.55 2.84
N GLU A 26 -16.60 3.80 2.68
CA GLU A 26 -15.81 4.55 3.66
C GLU A 26 -16.67 5.68 4.21
N ASP A 27 -16.75 5.74 5.53
CA ASP A 27 -17.44 6.80 6.25
C ASP A 27 -16.37 7.47 7.16
N TYR A 28 -16.26 8.77 7.10
CA TYR A 28 -15.32 9.59 7.87
C TYR A 28 -16.06 10.35 8.96
N ASP A 29 -15.59 10.22 10.20
CA ASP A 29 -16.16 10.95 11.32
C ASP A 29 -15.73 12.42 11.32
N ASP A 30 -16.61 13.30 11.74
CA ASP A 30 -16.30 14.70 12.00
C ASP A 30 -15.25 14.85 13.10
N VAL A 31 -14.37 15.84 12.99
CA VAL A 31 -13.30 16.10 13.95
C VAL A 31 -13.52 17.42 14.70
N ALA A 32 -13.52 17.35 16.03
CA ALA A 32 -13.55 18.56 16.87
C ALA A 32 -12.22 19.32 16.79
N LEU A 33 -12.27 20.61 16.46
CA LEU A 33 -11.09 21.47 16.33
C LEU A 33 -10.63 22.01 17.70
N ILE A 34 -9.30 22.07 17.89
CA ILE A 34 -8.69 22.74 19.05
C ILE A 34 -8.97 24.25 18.93
N GLY A 35 -9.83 24.76 19.81
CA GLY A 35 -10.26 26.16 19.75
C GLY A 35 -11.76 26.36 19.49
N GLY A 36 -12.48 25.26 19.30
CA GLY A 36 -13.92 25.21 19.06
C GLY A 36 -14.28 25.14 17.58
N GLY A 37 -15.37 24.44 17.29
CA GLY A 37 -15.83 24.13 15.94
C GLY A 37 -15.69 22.65 15.63
N ILE A 38 -16.31 22.23 14.54
CA ILE A 38 -16.26 20.86 14.00
C ILE A 38 -15.79 20.98 12.56
N ALA A 39 -14.75 20.21 12.19
CA ALA A 39 -14.42 19.97 10.80
C ALA A 39 -15.35 18.86 10.31
N ASN A 40 -16.23 19.18 9.39
CA ASN A 40 -17.09 18.22 8.71
C ASN A 40 -16.25 17.48 7.66
N ASN A 41 -16.36 16.15 7.61
CA ASN A 41 -15.67 15.29 6.64
C ASN A 41 -16.66 14.48 5.77
N ASP A 42 -17.94 14.85 5.73
CA ASP A 42 -18.97 14.15 4.93
C ASP A 42 -18.68 14.20 3.41
N ASP A 43 -17.90 15.19 2.96
CA ASP A 43 -17.44 15.32 1.58
C ASP A 43 -16.41 14.24 1.18
N ARG A 44 -15.87 13.52 2.17
CA ARG A 44 -14.90 12.42 2.01
C ARG A 44 -15.56 11.04 2.04
N ASP A 45 -16.84 10.97 2.44
CA ASP A 45 -17.60 9.72 2.47
C ASP A 45 -17.78 9.20 1.05
N LEU A 46 -17.33 7.97 0.80
CA LEU A 46 -17.37 7.40 -0.54
C LEU A 46 -17.80 5.94 -0.59
N THR A 47 -18.30 5.55 -1.75
CA THR A 47 -18.52 4.16 -2.14
C THR A 47 -17.66 3.84 -3.35
N GLU A 48 -16.75 2.88 -3.21
CA GLU A 48 -15.94 2.38 -4.31
C GLU A 48 -16.48 1.04 -4.80
N ARG A 49 -16.63 0.92 -6.12
CA ARG A 49 -16.92 -0.34 -6.81
C ARG A 49 -15.72 -0.70 -7.64
N SER A 50 -15.20 -1.91 -7.49
CA SER A 50 -14.10 -2.38 -8.32
C SER A 50 -14.36 -3.76 -8.90
N PHE A 51 -13.80 -3.99 -10.08
CA PHE A 51 -13.83 -5.25 -10.77
C PHE A 51 -12.44 -5.60 -11.28
N THR A 52 -11.97 -6.82 -10.96
CA THR A 52 -10.63 -7.30 -11.33
C THR A 52 -10.73 -8.61 -12.07
N GLY A 53 -10.08 -8.70 -13.23
CA GLY A 53 -9.88 -9.93 -14.00
C GLY A 53 -8.41 -10.29 -14.06
N ARG A 54 -8.08 -11.56 -13.77
CA ARG A 54 -6.70 -12.06 -13.80
C ARG A 54 -6.60 -13.36 -14.57
N LEU A 55 -5.56 -13.47 -15.40
CA LEU A 55 -5.16 -14.67 -16.10
C LEU A 55 -3.74 -15.05 -15.68
N ALA A 56 -3.56 -16.25 -15.12
CA ALA A 56 -2.27 -16.76 -14.67
C ALA A 56 -1.92 -18.06 -15.40
N TYR A 57 -0.69 -18.18 -15.87
CA TYR A 57 -0.18 -19.36 -16.54
C TYR A 57 0.98 -20.00 -15.77
N ALA A 58 0.83 -21.27 -15.42
CA ALA A 58 1.86 -22.05 -14.73
C ALA A 58 2.92 -22.55 -15.72
N PHE A 59 4.11 -21.95 -15.72
CA PHE A 59 5.25 -22.39 -16.51
C PHE A 59 5.80 -23.72 -16.01
N ARG A 60 5.94 -23.81 -14.68
CA ARG A 60 6.37 -25.00 -13.93
C ARG A 60 5.77 -24.99 -12.53
N PRO A 61 5.82 -26.10 -11.77
CA PRO A 61 5.43 -26.08 -10.36
C PRO A 61 6.11 -24.95 -9.59
N GLY A 62 5.31 -24.13 -8.91
CA GLY A 62 5.79 -23.01 -8.10
C GLY A 62 6.19 -21.75 -8.87
N VAL A 63 6.00 -21.68 -10.21
CA VAL A 63 6.28 -20.46 -10.99
C VAL A 63 5.14 -20.20 -11.98
N GLN A 64 4.48 -19.06 -11.80
CA GLN A 64 3.39 -18.62 -12.67
C GLN A 64 3.65 -17.19 -13.14
N GLY A 65 3.38 -16.92 -14.42
CA GLY A 65 3.23 -15.56 -14.91
C GLY A 65 1.77 -15.17 -14.97
N PHE A 66 1.46 -13.91 -14.78
CA PHE A 66 0.07 -13.45 -14.86
C PHE A 66 -0.04 -12.09 -15.52
N VAL A 67 -1.25 -11.81 -15.99
CA VAL A 67 -1.72 -10.47 -16.35
C VAL A 67 -3.01 -10.20 -15.59
N GLU A 68 -3.18 -8.98 -15.17
CA GLU A 68 -4.33 -8.53 -14.40
C GLU A 68 -4.82 -7.19 -14.93
N ALA A 69 -6.13 -7.05 -15.04
CA ALA A 69 -6.79 -5.81 -15.40
C ALA A 69 -7.87 -5.52 -14.35
N SER A 70 -7.87 -4.33 -13.80
CA SER A 70 -8.92 -3.86 -12.89
C SER A 70 -9.47 -2.52 -13.33
N GLY A 71 -10.76 -2.30 -13.00
CA GLY A 71 -11.44 -1.02 -13.14
C GLY A 71 -12.15 -0.68 -11.85
N ASN A 72 -12.19 0.59 -11.51
CA ASN A 72 -12.90 1.09 -10.34
C ASN A 72 -13.70 2.37 -10.66
N GLU A 73 -14.72 2.60 -9.84
CA GLU A 73 -15.54 3.80 -9.82
C GLU A 73 -15.72 4.22 -8.35
N ARG A 74 -15.47 5.48 -8.07
CA ARG A 74 -15.59 6.10 -6.75
C ARG A 74 -16.69 7.13 -6.79
N ASP A 75 -17.75 6.86 -6.04
CA ASP A 75 -18.90 7.75 -5.89
C ASP A 75 -18.89 8.32 -4.47
N PHE A 76 -18.81 9.63 -4.34
CA PHE A 76 -18.89 10.33 -3.07
C PHE A 76 -20.33 10.62 -2.68
N VAL A 77 -20.62 10.66 -1.38
CA VAL A 77 -21.94 10.99 -0.85
C VAL A 77 -22.32 12.42 -1.21
N LEU A 78 -21.37 13.35 -1.11
CA LEU A 78 -21.51 14.72 -1.58
C LEU A 78 -20.92 14.84 -2.99
N ALA A 79 -21.72 15.31 -3.94
CA ALA A 79 -21.28 15.46 -5.34
C ALA A 79 -20.19 16.53 -5.53
N LEU A 80 -20.04 17.45 -4.57
CA LEU A 80 -19.03 18.52 -4.57
C LEU A 80 -18.28 18.50 -3.23
N ASP A 81 -16.99 18.78 -3.31
CA ASP A 81 -16.13 19.00 -2.16
C ASP A 81 -16.35 20.41 -1.55
N ASP A 82 -15.63 20.72 -0.48
CA ASP A 82 -15.63 22.02 0.19
C ASP A 82 -15.15 23.18 -0.73
N ASN A 83 -14.46 22.86 -1.82
CA ASN A 83 -14.01 23.83 -2.83
C ASN A 83 -15.03 24.00 -3.99
N GLY A 84 -16.11 23.24 -3.99
CA GLY A 84 -17.12 23.23 -5.05
C GLY A 84 -16.72 22.43 -6.30
N LEU A 85 -15.72 21.55 -6.20
CA LEU A 85 -15.29 20.65 -7.26
C LEU A 85 -16.02 19.30 -7.17
N ARG A 86 -16.16 18.62 -8.30
CA ARG A 86 -16.80 17.28 -8.34
C ARG A 86 -15.84 16.24 -7.77
N ASN A 87 -16.35 15.46 -6.81
CA ASN A 87 -15.56 14.47 -6.05
C ASN A 87 -15.41 13.11 -6.74
N GLY A 88 -16.28 12.73 -7.67
CA GLY A 88 -16.26 11.41 -8.29
C GLY A 88 -15.01 11.16 -9.11
N SER A 89 -14.66 9.89 -9.28
CA SER A 89 -13.58 9.47 -10.16
C SER A 89 -13.77 8.05 -10.69
N SER A 90 -13.17 7.74 -11.84
CA SER A 90 -13.13 6.40 -12.40
C SER A 90 -11.73 6.06 -12.91
N GLY A 91 -11.34 4.79 -12.77
CA GLY A 91 -9.98 4.40 -13.12
C GLY A 91 -9.84 2.97 -13.60
N TYR A 92 -8.63 2.69 -14.09
CA TYR A 92 -8.22 1.33 -14.42
C TYR A 92 -6.73 1.11 -14.12
N GLN A 93 -6.40 -0.17 -13.93
CA GLN A 93 -5.02 -0.64 -13.78
C GLN A 93 -4.78 -1.84 -14.68
N LEU A 94 -3.59 -1.93 -15.24
CA LEU A 94 -3.13 -3.08 -16.02
C LEU A 94 -1.78 -3.52 -15.45
N LEU A 95 -1.68 -4.76 -15.00
CA LEU A 95 -0.50 -5.34 -14.39
C LEU A 95 -0.05 -6.59 -15.13
N ALA A 96 1.26 -6.80 -15.17
CA ALA A 96 1.86 -8.08 -15.53
C ALA A 96 2.89 -8.46 -14.46
N GLY A 97 2.93 -9.74 -14.09
CA GLY A 97 3.75 -10.15 -12.96
C GLY A 97 4.10 -11.62 -12.96
N ILE A 98 4.86 -11.99 -11.94
CA ILE A 98 5.29 -13.36 -11.65
C ILE A 98 4.93 -13.70 -10.21
N SER A 99 4.30 -14.84 -10.02
CA SER A 99 4.03 -15.45 -8.72
C SER A 99 4.97 -16.64 -8.53
N LEU A 100 5.59 -16.70 -7.36
CA LEU A 100 6.63 -17.64 -6.99
C LEU A 100 6.24 -18.41 -5.72
N ALA A 101 6.36 -19.74 -5.76
CA ALA A 101 6.22 -20.62 -4.60
C ALA A 101 7.28 -21.72 -4.71
N VAL A 102 8.56 -21.35 -4.68
CA VAL A 102 9.68 -22.22 -5.03
C VAL A 102 10.31 -22.80 -3.78
N SER A 103 10.34 -24.16 -3.71
CA SER A 103 11.05 -24.96 -2.70
C SER A 103 10.78 -24.59 -1.23
N GLY A 104 9.64 -23.92 -0.93
CA GLY A 104 9.31 -23.45 0.41
C GLY A 104 10.26 -22.38 0.98
N LYS A 105 11.23 -21.91 0.17
CA LYS A 105 12.19 -20.88 0.56
C LYS A 105 11.89 -19.52 -0.02
N LEU A 106 11.28 -19.47 -1.20
CA LEU A 106 10.90 -18.24 -1.89
C LEU A 106 9.43 -18.32 -2.22
N ASP A 107 8.67 -17.39 -1.67
CA ASP A 107 7.23 -17.28 -1.85
C ASP A 107 6.86 -15.81 -2.08
N GLY A 108 5.85 -15.58 -2.89
CA GLY A 108 5.31 -14.26 -3.11
C GLY A 108 5.07 -13.92 -4.59
N GLU A 109 4.89 -12.65 -4.85
CA GLU A 109 4.48 -12.14 -6.15
C GLU A 109 5.07 -10.76 -6.37
N ILE A 110 5.44 -10.45 -7.62
CA ILE A 110 5.81 -9.10 -8.04
C ILE A 110 5.18 -8.80 -9.39
N ALA A 111 4.64 -7.61 -9.54
CA ALA A 111 3.99 -7.12 -10.74
C ALA A 111 4.34 -5.68 -11.01
N ALA A 112 4.41 -5.32 -12.28
CA ALA A 112 4.54 -3.95 -12.73
C ALA A 112 3.49 -3.65 -13.80
N GLY A 113 3.10 -2.40 -13.91
CA GLY A 113 2.07 -2.01 -14.86
C GLY A 113 1.80 -0.52 -14.90
N PHE A 114 0.59 -0.18 -15.28
CA PHE A 114 0.14 1.20 -15.45
C PHE A 114 -1.23 1.39 -14.82
N ALA A 115 -1.41 2.51 -14.12
CA ALA A 115 -2.68 2.96 -13.58
C ALA A 115 -3.07 4.32 -14.16
N ARG A 116 -4.37 4.54 -14.30
CA ARG A 116 -4.96 5.83 -14.61
C ARG A 116 -6.26 5.99 -13.83
N GLN A 117 -6.39 7.12 -13.13
CA GLN A 117 -7.60 7.56 -12.47
C GLN A 117 -8.01 8.91 -13.07
N LYS A 118 -9.24 8.98 -13.53
CA LYS A 118 -9.82 10.16 -14.15
C LYS A 118 -10.83 10.77 -13.19
N PRO A 119 -10.61 12.00 -12.69
CA PRO A 119 -11.61 12.71 -11.90
C PRO A 119 -12.82 13.11 -12.75
N ASP A 120 -13.98 13.23 -12.12
CA ASP A 120 -15.20 13.76 -12.75
C ASP A 120 -15.13 15.28 -12.96
N GLU A 121 -14.24 15.94 -12.21
CA GLU A 121 -13.95 17.36 -12.38
C GLU A 121 -13.01 17.56 -13.57
N THR A 122 -13.52 18.19 -14.62
CA THR A 122 -12.81 18.35 -15.90
C THR A 122 -11.69 19.38 -15.86
N SER A 123 -11.61 20.20 -14.82
CA SER A 123 -10.54 21.17 -14.61
C SER A 123 -9.27 20.53 -14.03
N LEU A 124 -9.40 19.32 -13.47
CA LEU A 124 -8.30 18.57 -12.87
C LEU A 124 -7.65 17.62 -13.88
N GLU A 125 -6.34 17.42 -13.76
CA GLU A 125 -5.59 16.49 -14.58
C GLU A 125 -5.80 15.04 -14.10
N ASP A 126 -5.78 14.09 -15.04
CA ASP A 126 -5.79 12.67 -14.72
C ASP A 126 -4.57 12.28 -13.88
N VAL A 127 -4.78 11.44 -12.89
CA VAL A 127 -3.69 10.80 -12.15
C VAL A 127 -3.28 9.54 -12.89
N SER A 128 -2.07 9.50 -13.43
CA SER A 128 -1.62 8.34 -14.21
C SER A 128 -0.12 8.09 -14.11
N GLY A 129 0.27 6.83 -14.16
CA GLY A 129 1.69 6.47 -14.15
C GLY A 129 1.95 4.97 -14.04
N LEU A 130 3.24 4.66 -14.01
CA LEU A 130 3.71 3.30 -13.76
C LEU A 130 3.44 2.93 -12.31
N ILE A 131 3.04 1.68 -12.07
CA ILE A 131 2.82 1.11 -10.76
C ILE A 131 3.64 -0.17 -10.59
N LEU A 132 4.07 -0.41 -9.36
CA LEU A 132 4.84 -1.58 -8.95
C LEU A 132 4.19 -2.16 -7.69
N ASN A 133 3.73 -3.40 -7.75
CA ASN A 133 3.08 -4.07 -6.63
C ASN A 133 3.70 -5.44 -6.41
N GLY A 134 3.88 -5.83 -5.16
CA GLY A 134 4.34 -7.17 -4.86
C GLY A 134 4.83 -7.33 -3.44
N SER A 135 4.94 -8.60 -3.06
CA SER A 135 5.52 -9.02 -1.79
C SER A 135 6.29 -10.32 -2.04
N LEU A 136 7.56 -10.34 -1.69
CA LEU A 136 8.42 -11.51 -1.78
C LEU A 136 9.00 -11.83 -0.40
N GLU A 137 8.85 -13.07 0.04
CA GLU A 137 9.49 -13.60 1.23
C GLU A 137 10.53 -14.64 0.84
N TRP A 138 11.76 -14.40 1.22
CA TRP A 138 12.87 -15.32 1.03
C TRP A 138 13.42 -15.82 2.35
N ARG A 139 13.15 -17.08 2.69
CA ARG A 139 13.74 -17.78 3.82
C ARG A 139 15.16 -18.27 3.43
N ALA A 140 16.13 -17.35 3.46
CA ALA A 140 17.51 -17.61 3.05
C ALA A 140 18.13 -18.75 3.85
N THR A 141 17.88 -18.77 5.17
CA THR A 141 18.21 -19.87 6.08
C THR A 141 17.04 -20.12 7.05
N PRO A 142 17.07 -21.22 7.86
CA PRO A 142 16.07 -21.41 8.91
C PRO A 142 16.04 -20.28 9.96
N LEU A 143 17.07 -19.45 10.02
CA LEU A 143 17.23 -18.35 10.98
C LEU A 143 17.13 -16.97 10.34
N THR A 144 17.05 -16.89 8.99
CA THR A 144 17.10 -15.61 8.27
C THR A 144 15.97 -15.53 7.27
N THR A 145 15.14 -14.52 7.41
CA THR A 145 14.09 -14.18 6.46
C THR A 145 14.32 -12.78 5.90
N VAL A 146 14.25 -12.66 4.60
CA VAL A 146 14.27 -11.37 3.88
C VAL A 146 12.91 -11.18 3.23
N ARG A 147 12.34 -9.98 3.38
CA ARG A 147 11.09 -9.59 2.72
C ARG A 147 11.32 -8.35 1.88
N LEU A 148 10.75 -8.36 0.70
CA LEU A 148 10.65 -7.20 -0.18
C LEU A 148 9.17 -6.93 -0.40
N GLU A 149 8.74 -5.72 -0.08
CA GLU A 149 7.39 -5.25 -0.35
C GLU A 149 7.46 -4.05 -1.29
N ALA A 150 6.54 -3.99 -2.23
CA ALA A 150 6.38 -2.87 -3.14
C ALA A 150 4.89 -2.61 -3.33
N THR A 151 4.47 -1.37 -3.11
CA THR A 151 3.10 -0.92 -3.32
C THR A 151 3.06 0.34 -4.16
N SER A 152 1.99 0.49 -4.92
CA SER A 152 1.70 1.74 -5.60
C SER A 152 0.23 2.04 -5.46
N ASP A 153 -0.06 3.16 -4.82
CA ASP A 153 -1.39 3.61 -4.49
C ASP A 153 -1.72 4.89 -5.23
N VAL A 154 -2.95 4.97 -5.72
CA VAL A 154 -3.52 6.20 -6.25
C VAL A 154 -4.31 6.85 -5.12
N ASN A 155 -3.72 7.87 -4.52
CA ASN A 155 -4.28 8.62 -3.41
C ASN A 155 -5.08 9.81 -3.91
N GLU A 156 -6.17 10.11 -3.24
CA GLU A 156 -6.92 11.35 -3.43
C GLU A 156 -6.30 12.47 -2.58
N THR A 157 -6.48 13.69 -3.01
CA THR A 157 -6.01 14.85 -2.26
C THR A 157 -7.12 15.90 -2.14
N THR A 158 -7.15 16.60 -1.03
CA THR A 158 -8.04 17.73 -0.79
C THR A 158 -7.45 19.05 -1.33
N SER A 159 -6.32 19.01 -2.02
CA SER A 159 -5.71 20.19 -2.63
C SER A 159 -6.50 20.62 -3.87
N SER A 160 -6.95 21.86 -3.92
CA SER A 160 -7.73 22.42 -5.03
C SER A 160 -7.02 22.41 -6.40
N ASN A 161 -5.72 22.17 -6.43
CA ASN A 161 -4.90 22.18 -7.65
C ASN A 161 -4.41 20.79 -8.07
N SER A 162 -4.85 19.73 -7.41
CA SER A 162 -4.44 18.36 -7.70
C SER A 162 -5.62 17.41 -7.60
N ALA A 163 -5.75 16.50 -8.54
CA ALA A 163 -6.76 15.44 -8.51
C ALA A 163 -6.36 14.28 -7.59
N GLY A 164 -5.09 14.22 -7.20
CA GLY A 164 -4.54 13.13 -6.42
C GLY A 164 -3.06 12.94 -6.70
N SER A 165 -2.51 11.87 -6.15
CA SER A 165 -1.12 11.50 -6.30
C SER A 165 -0.96 10.01 -6.63
N ILE A 166 0.22 9.65 -7.11
CA ILE A 166 0.68 8.26 -7.12
C ILE A 166 1.86 8.16 -6.17
N GLU A 167 1.63 7.42 -5.08
CA GLU A 167 2.67 7.03 -4.15
C GLU A 167 3.21 5.64 -4.55
N ARG A 168 4.52 5.48 -4.51
CA ARG A 168 5.23 4.22 -4.73
C ARG A 168 6.14 3.97 -3.56
N THR A 169 5.87 2.91 -2.82
CA THR A 169 6.66 2.52 -1.66
C THR A 169 7.37 1.20 -1.94
N VAL A 170 8.64 1.14 -1.59
CA VAL A 170 9.44 -0.10 -1.60
C VAL A 170 10.09 -0.26 -0.24
N GLU A 171 9.88 -1.41 0.39
CA GLU A 171 10.50 -1.75 1.66
C GLU A 171 11.27 -3.08 1.55
N LEU A 172 12.49 -3.09 2.01
CA LEU A 172 13.32 -4.28 2.18
C LEU A 172 13.54 -4.51 3.67
N SER A 173 13.10 -5.65 4.18
CA SER A 173 13.32 -6.05 5.57
C SER A 173 14.08 -7.35 5.68
N LEU A 174 14.92 -7.42 6.70
CA LEU A 174 15.70 -8.60 7.08
C LEU A 174 15.46 -8.88 8.56
N GLU A 175 15.04 -10.11 8.85
CA GLU A 175 14.94 -10.64 10.22
C GLU A 175 15.93 -11.79 10.39
N HIS A 176 16.71 -11.75 11.47
CA HIS A 176 17.68 -12.81 11.79
C HIS A 176 17.60 -13.23 13.25
N GLN A 177 17.48 -14.53 13.48
CA GLN A 177 17.57 -15.13 14.81
C GLN A 177 19.05 -15.27 15.25
N LEU A 178 19.56 -14.23 15.94
CA LEU A 178 20.94 -14.20 16.45
C LEU A 178 21.22 -15.28 17.48
N ARG A 179 20.22 -15.58 18.34
CA ARG A 179 20.24 -16.64 19.34
C ARG A 179 18.86 -17.26 19.46
N ARG A 180 18.74 -18.40 20.13
CA ARG A 180 17.43 -19.07 20.36
C ARG A 180 16.37 -18.15 20.99
N ASN A 181 16.83 -17.14 21.72
CA ASN A 181 15.98 -16.20 22.45
C ASN A 181 16.19 -14.73 22.03
N LEU A 182 16.93 -14.45 20.96
CA LEU A 182 17.19 -13.09 20.46
C LEU A 182 16.98 -13.05 18.94
N VAL A 183 16.00 -12.25 18.52
CA VAL A 183 15.73 -11.92 17.13
C VAL A 183 16.07 -10.44 16.91
N ALA A 184 16.75 -10.12 15.84
CA ALA A 184 16.99 -8.76 15.38
C ALA A 184 16.49 -8.58 13.96
N GLY A 185 16.01 -7.37 13.67
CA GLY A 185 15.54 -6.99 12.36
C GLY A 185 16.07 -5.63 11.92
N VAL A 186 16.15 -5.45 10.61
CA VAL A 186 16.42 -4.17 9.96
C VAL A 186 15.47 -4.00 8.79
N SER A 187 14.92 -2.80 8.60
CA SER A 187 14.15 -2.45 7.42
C SER A 187 14.69 -1.16 6.80
N LEU A 188 14.61 -1.08 5.48
CA LEU A 188 14.94 0.07 4.66
C LEU A 188 13.76 0.34 3.74
N GLY A 189 13.21 1.55 3.81
CA GLY A 189 12.08 1.96 2.98
C GLY A 189 12.42 3.19 2.14
N TYR A 190 11.77 3.24 0.98
CA TYR A 190 11.76 4.39 0.11
C TYR A 190 10.34 4.58 -0.42
N ALA A 191 9.79 5.77 -0.24
CA ALA A 191 8.54 6.17 -0.85
C ALA A 191 8.77 7.38 -1.77
N HIS A 192 8.07 7.38 -2.90
CA HIS A 192 8.07 8.48 -3.86
C HIS A 192 6.63 8.79 -4.22
N GLU A 193 6.17 9.97 -3.84
CA GLU A 193 4.85 10.47 -4.14
C GLU A 193 4.91 11.62 -5.14
N ARG A 194 4.09 11.54 -6.17
CA ARG A 194 3.97 12.58 -7.19
C ARG A 194 2.53 13.02 -7.34
N PHE A 195 2.29 14.29 -7.12
CA PHE A 195 0.98 14.93 -7.23
C PHE A 195 0.70 15.37 -8.67
N SER A 196 -0.48 15.00 -9.19
CA SER A 196 -0.92 15.40 -10.53
C SER A 196 -1.43 16.85 -10.50
N GLY A 197 -1.02 17.64 -11.49
CA GLY A 197 -1.44 19.04 -11.64
C GLY A 197 -0.57 20.06 -10.88
N SER A 198 -0.06 19.75 -9.69
CA SER A 198 0.77 20.67 -8.90
C SER A 198 2.27 20.61 -9.21
N GLY A 199 2.73 19.48 -9.78
CA GLY A 199 4.15 19.20 -9.98
C GLY A 199 4.94 18.92 -8.69
N GLN A 200 4.25 18.82 -7.53
CA GLN A 200 4.86 18.44 -6.26
C GLN A 200 5.37 17.00 -6.31
N VAL A 201 6.56 16.81 -5.74
CA VAL A 201 7.17 15.49 -5.54
C VAL A 201 7.70 15.42 -4.12
N ASP A 202 7.34 14.36 -3.43
CA ASP A 202 7.78 14.07 -2.06
C ASP A 202 8.50 12.72 -2.05
N GLU A 203 9.66 12.66 -1.40
CA GLU A 203 10.46 11.46 -1.26
C GLU A 203 10.71 11.16 0.22
N THR A 204 10.35 9.96 0.66
CA THR A 204 10.55 9.53 2.05
C THR A 204 11.55 8.38 2.11
N TYR A 205 12.55 8.53 2.96
CA TYR A 205 13.55 7.53 3.28
C TYR A 205 13.35 7.05 4.71
N SER A 206 13.23 5.74 4.92
CA SER A 206 13.03 5.17 6.25
C SER A 206 14.08 4.09 6.58
N LEU A 207 14.45 4.03 7.85
CA LEU A 207 15.31 3.01 8.44
C LEU A 207 14.66 2.53 9.73
N GLY A 208 14.33 1.25 9.81
CA GLY A 208 13.85 0.59 11.02
C GLY A 208 14.91 -0.38 11.58
N LEU A 209 15.06 -0.39 12.90
CA LEU A 209 15.83 -1.39 13.63
C LEU A 209 14.93 -1.99 14.70
N SER A 210 14.90 -3.32 14.81
CA SER A 210 14.08 -4.01 15.79
C SER A 210 14.86 -5.10 16.54
N GLY A 211 14.49 -5.32 17.80
CA GLY A 211 15.05 -6.35 18.62
C GLY A 211 13.99 -6.97 19.54
N ALA A 212 13.99 -8.29 19.65
CA ALA A 212 13.10 -9.01 20.58
C ALA A 212 13.94 -10.03 21.37
N TYR A 213 13.99 -9.87 22.69
CA TYR A 213 14.68 -10.77 23.61
C TYR A 213 13.70 -11.52 24.47
N SER A 214 13.55 -12.82 24.25
CA SER A 214 12.69 -13.71 25.05
C SER A 214 13.38 -14.08 26.35
N LEU A 215 12.90 -13.55 27.47
CA LEU A 215 13.35 -13.90 28.82
C LEU A 215 12.83 -15.28 29.23
N THR A 216 11.58 -15.58 28.87
CA THR A 216 10.93 -16.85 29.09
C THR A 216 10.08 -17.23 27.88
N ARG A 217 9.37 -18.35 27.93
CA ARG A 217 8.43 -18.75 26.84
C ARG A 217 7.25 -17.78 26.69
N TRP A 218 6.89 -17.08 27.75
CA TRP A 218 5.73 -16.21 27.83
C TRP A 218 6.06 -14.71 27.97
N LEU A 219 7.33 -14.35 28.14
CA LEU A 219 7.77 -12.96 28.35
C LEU A 219 8.94 -12.61 27.42
N ALA A 220 8.77 -11.55 26.63
CA ALA A 220 9.84 -10.96 25.81
C ALA A 220 9.92 -9.45 26.01
N LEU A 221 11.13 -8.92 25.97
CA LEU A 221 11.42 -7.49 25.84
C LEU A 221 11.56 -7.14 24.36
N THR A 222 11.01 -6.01 23.93
CA THR A 222 11.16 -5.48 22.58
C THR A 222 11.78 -4.09 22.63
N ALA A 223 12.59 -3.77 21.63
CA ALA A 223 13.14 -2.45 21.41
C ALA A 223 13.10 -2.18 19.90
N ASP A 224 12.53 -1.04 19.51
CA ASP A 224 12.40 -0.63 18.12
C ASP A 224 12.92 0.81 17.99
N TYR A 225 13.60 1.09 16.89
CA TYR A 225 14.03 2.43 16.50
C TYR A 225 13.64 2.65 15.05
N ASP A 226 12.95 3.74 14.79
CA ASP A 226 12.53 4.15 13.46
C ASP A 226 13.08 5.56 13.17
N HIS A 227 13.71 5.71 12.02
CA HIS A 227 14.15 6.97 11.46
C HIS A 227 13.45 7.21 10.13
N SER A 228 12.84 8.37 9.96
CA SER A 228 12.22 8.82 8.72
C SER A 228 12.74 10.20 8.33
N ARG A 229 12.97 10.39 7.05
CA ARG A 229 13.30 11.67 6.44
C ARG A 229 12.50 11.86 5.18
N GLU A 230 11.72 12.93 5.15
CA GLU A 230 11.03 13.39 3.96
C GLU A 230 11.75 14.58 3.34
N VAL A 231 11.84 14.57 2.01
CA VAL A 231 12.33 15.64 1.17
C VAL A 231 11.22 16.01 0.20
N SER A 232 10.74 17.24 0.30
CA SER A 232 9.66 17.75 -0.55
C SER A 232 10.16 18.77 -1.55
N SER A 233 9.57 18.79 -2.73
CA SER A 233 9.78 19.88 -3.70
C SER A 233 9.10 21.19 -3.26
N VAL A 234 8.24 21.15 -2.25
CA VAL A 234 7.60 22.33 -1.63
C VAL A 234 8.52 22.88 -0.56
N PRO A 235 8.92 24.18 -0.62
CA PRO A 235 9.79 24.78 0.39
C PRO A 235 9.23 24.67 1.79
N ALA A 236 10.10 24.32 2.76
CA ALA A 236 9.81 24.18 4.17
C ALA A 236 8.86 23.03 4.57
N SER A 237 8.61 22.08 3.66
CA SER A 237 7.86 20.85 3.95
C SER A 237 8.76 19.68 4.34
N ASP A 238 10.08 19.81 4.22
CA ASP A 238 11.01 18.77 4.66
C ASP A 238 10.86 18.50 6.16
N TYR A 239 10.83 17.23 6.54
CA TYR A 239 10.88 16.88 7.96
C TYR A 239 11.81 15.68 8.22
N ARG A 240 12.15 15.51 9.49
CA ARG A 240 12.90 14.36 9.98
C ARG A 240 12.33 13.92 11.32
N GLU A 241 12.07 12.62 11.43
CA GLU A 241 11.54 12.01 12.62
C GLU A 241 12.45 10.91 13.13
N ASN A 242 12.53 10.77 14.47
CA ASN A 242 13.18 9.65 15.13
C ASN A 242 12.25 9.17 16.23
N GLU A 243 11.88 7.90 16.18
CA GLU A 243 11.05 7.27 17.20
C GLU A 243 11.80 6.12 17.85
N PHE A 244 11.74 6.06 19.18
CA PHE A 244 12.32 4.97 19.96
C PHE A 244 11.25 4.37 20.87
N ARG A 245 10.97 3.07 20.71
CA ARG A 245 9.97 2.34 21.48
C ARG A 245 10.62 1.19 22.23
N VAL A 246 10.27 1.05 23.52
CA VAL A 246 10.62 -0.13 24.33
C VAL A 246 9.35 -0.72 24.88
N GLY A 247 9.22 -2.03 24.80
CA GLY A 247 8.00 -2.73 25.19
C GLY A 247 8.24 -4.07 25.86
N VAL A 248 7.18 -4.56 26.47
CA VAL A 248 7.11 -5.90 27.04
C VAL A 248 5.98 -6.64 26.32
N ARG A 249 6.31 -7.79 25.75
CA ARG A 249 5.33 -8.67 25.06
C ARG A 249 5.06 -9.90 25.91
N LEU A 250 3.78 -10.06 26.30
CA LEU A 250 3.30 -11.26 26.96
C LEU A 250 2.66 -12.20 25.93
N ARG A 251 3.05 -13.47 25.97
CA ARG A 251 2.46 -14.55 25.15
C ARG A 251 1.74 -15.53 26.06
N ARG A 252 0.59 -15.99 25.64
CA ARG A 252 -0.19 -17.01 26.35
C ARG A 252 -0.01 -18.37 25.70
#